data_b18bf696ee14d82774efd73f4f30752c
#
_entry.id   b18bf696ee14d82774efd73f4f30752c
#
_cell.length_a   1.000
_cell.length_b   1.000
_cell.length_c   1.000
_cell.angle_alpha   90.00
_cell.angle_beta   90.00
_cell.angle_gamma   90.00
#
_symmetry.space_group_name_H-M   'P 1'
#
loop_
_entity.id
_entity.type
_entity.pdbx_description
1 polymer ?
#
loop_
_entity_poly.entity_id
_entity_poly.type
_entity_poly.pdbx_seq_one_letter_code
_entity_poly.pdbx_strand_id
1 'polypeptide(L)'
;MNAILDILLVGAGPANLSVLSYLDEAGALKNRHNIRLVEKRENASWHPGLALPTSTLQVSLLKDLAFLRNPTSPYTFFNYLKEEKLLYQFMHLNTYYPSRNLFSDYLGWIASKLQNYISFNSEVCNLRKIPAAHGKDILEVTLKNSAGETEILKTRQLVLSQGHKPFIPGVLLSESQQIIHSSQFLNKTSAEALSTESHVVIVGRGQSAGEIIRFLLEKTAVGKVSVISRDFLFKSTDANPFVNDIYTYPRAMDFFSYDMVERKNMLSGLRNTNYATVTDDVLSAIYEQTFSDRIDQRQRLYLYPYSLIEGVEEQTNKIAVTLQQTQSEKITTTMMADLIVCATGFENTLHKSLIRPLQPEYINDDLVVRDDFSVQFVSPASADIFIINHSQAQHGPTEHTLAGISERGKVIGDALIKNMRYCAKETVSKGKETLTCALNNKDSKIVTH
;
A
#
# COMPACT_ATOMS: atom_id res chain seq x y z
N MET A 1 -28.13 -6.30 18.76
CA MET A 1 -26.67 -6.59 18.76
C MET A 1 -26.24 -6.69 17.31
N ASN A 2 -25.26 -5.91 16.87
CA ASN A 2 -24.72 -6.06 15.51
C ASN A 2 -24.15 -7.48 15.33
N ALA A 3 -24.45 -8.11 14.20
CA ALA A 3 -23.93 -9.44 13.88
C ALA A 3 -22.38 -9.42 13.87
N ILE A 4 -21.75 -10.49 14.37
CA ILE A 4 -20.30 -10.63 14.30
C ILE A 4 -19.92 -10.96 12.87
N LEU A 5 -18.99 -10.17 12.29
CA LEU A 5 -18.42 -10.45 10.98
C LEU A 5 -17.52 -11.68 11.05
N ASP A 6 -17.55 -12.50 10.02
CA ASP A 6 -16.59 -13.60 9.86
C ASP A 6 -15.21 -13.03 9.42
N ILE A 7 -15.23 -12.04 8.52
CA ILE A 7 -14.01 -11.38 8.03
C ILE A 7 -14.26 -9.87 7.91
N LEU A 8 -13.31 -9.07 8.39
CA LEU A 8 -13.20 -7.65 8.11
C LEU A 8 -11.89 -7.38 7.38
N LEU A 9 -11.96 -6.75 6.20
CA LEU A 9 -10.78 -6.27 5.47
C LEU A 9 -10.67 -4.75 5.65
N VAL A 10 -9.46 -4.25 5.89
CA VAL A 10 -9.19 -2.83 6.13
C VAL A 10 -8.30 -2.25 5.05
N GLY A 11 -8.83 -1.30 4.27
CA GLY A 11 -8.20 -0.66 3.12
C GLY A 11 -8.64 -1.28 1.79
N ALA A 12 -9.26 -0.49 0.89
CA ALA A 12 -9.66 -0.90 -0.46
C ALA A 12 -8.56 -0.64 -1.50
N GLY A 13 -7.31 -0.88 -1.12
CA GLY A 13 -6.18 -0.90 -2.04
C GLY A 13 -6.09 -2.21 -2.84
N PRO A 14 -5.14 -2.29 -3.80
CA PRO A 14 -4.97 -3.47 -4.66
C PRO A 14 -4.90 -4.79 -3.87
N ALA A 15 -4.24 -4.80 -2.71
CA ALA A 15 -4.02 -6.02 -1.93
C ALA A 15 -5.34 -6.62 -1.40
N ASN A 16 -6.16 -5.84 -0.69
CA ASN A 16 -7.44 -6.34 -0.19
C ASN A 16 -8.50 -6.52 -1.29
N LEU A 17 -8.44 -5.76 -2.38
CA LEU A 17 -9.29 -6.04 -3.54
C LEU A 17 -8.93 -7.38 -4.19
N SER A 18 -7.64 -7.78 -4.20
CA SER A 18 -7.23 -9.11 -4.65
C SER A 18 -7.74 -10.21 -3.72
N VAL A 19 -7.69 -10.02 -2.39
CA VAL A 19 -8.27 -10.97 -1.43
C VAL A 19 -9.78 -11.08 -1.61
N LEU A 20 -10.49 -9.95 -1.69
CA LEU A 20 -11.95 -9.94 -1.81
C LEU A 20 -12.43 -10.57 -3.13
N SER A 21 -11.75 -10.29 -4.25
CA SER A 21 -12.05 -10.92 -5.55
C SER A 21 -11.81 -12.44 -5.50
N TYR A 22 -10.77 -12.89 -4.81
CA TYR A 22 -10.53 -14.32 -4.62
C TYR A 22 -11.63 -14.97 -3.75
N LEU A 23 -12.07 -14.33 -2.68
CA LEU A 23 -13.17 -14.82 -1.84
C LEU A 23 -14.48 -14.94 -2.61
N ASP A 24 -14.75 -14.04 -3.56
CA ASP A 24 -15.89 -14.16 -4.48
C ASP A 24 -15.75 -15.36 -5.41
N GLU A 25 -14.61 -15.51 -6.09
CA GLU A 25 -14.33 -16.65 -6.98
C GLU A 25 -14.44 -18.00 -6.24
N ALA A 26 -13.96 -18.07 -5.00
CA ALA A 26 -14.06 -19.25 -4.14
C ALA A 26 -15.47 -19.50 -3.58
N GLY A 27 -16.43 -18.64 -3.90
CA GLY A 27 -17.83 -18.77 -3.45
C GLY A 27 -18.07 -18.39 -1.98
N ALA A 28 -17.07 -17.84 -1.29
CA ALA A 28 -17.21 -17.46 0.13
C ALA A 28 -18.23 -16.33 0.32
N LEU A 29 -18.33 -15.40 -0.62
CA LEU A 29 -19.28 -14.29 -0.55
C LEU A 29 -20.74 -14.77 -0.70
N LYS A 30 -21.00 -15.87 -1.42
CA LYS A 30 -22.33 -16.43 -1.67
C LYS A 30 -22.83 -17.30 -0.51
N ASN A 31 -21.94 -17.82 0.34
CA ASN A 31 -22.24 -18.80 1.38
C ASN A 31 -22.73 -18.20 2.71
N ARG A 32 -23.37 -17.02 2.70
CA ARG A 32 -23.92 -16.30 3.87
C ARG A 32 -22.87 -15.91 4.91
N HIS A 33 -21.60 -15.82 4.54
CA HIS A 33 -20.57 -15.30 5.42
C HIS A 33 -20.67 -13.77 5.53
N ASN A 34 -20.60 -13.26 6.75
CA ASN A 34 -20.62 -11.84 7.01
C ASN A 34 -19.21 -11.26 6.73
N ILE A 35 -18.96 -10.80 5.50
CA ILE A 35 -17.70 -10.24 5.05
C ILE A 35 -17.90 -8.77 4.72
N ARG A 36 -17.02 -7.91 5.23
CA ARG A 36 -17.03 -6.46 4.94
C ARG A 36 -15.60 -5.98 4.69
N LEU A 37 -15.45 -5.09 3.72
CA LEU A 37 -14.24 -4.31 3.49
C LEU A 37 -14.55 -2.86 3.82
N VAL A 38 -13.66 -2.20 4.59
CA VAL A 38 -13.79 -0.78 4.94
C VAL A 38 -12.63 0.02 4.38
N GLU A 39 -12.91 1.20 3.84
CA GLU A 39 -11.91 2.13 3.28
C GLU A 39 -12.19 3.55 3.79
N LYS A 40 -11.15 4.25 4.23
CA LYS A 40 -11.26 5.64 4.72
C LYS A 40 -11.56 6.67 3.63
N ARG A 41 -11.14 6.42 2.38
CA ARG A 41 -11.42 7.28 1.23
C ARG A 41 -12.81 7.02 0.69
N GLU A 42 -13.26 7.91 -0.17
CA GLU A 42 -14.56 7.83 -0.85
C GLU A 42 -14.59 6.84 -2.02
N ASN A 43 -13.43 6.36 -2.47
CA ASN A 43 -13.31 5.43 -3.59
C ASN A 43 -12.07 4.53 -3.46
N ALA A 44 -12.03 3.49 -4.30
CA ALA A 44 -10.86 2.65 -4.48
C ALA A 44 -9.94 3.29 -5.54
N SER A 45 -8.82 3.85 -5.10
CA SER A 45 -7.82 4.45 -5.99
C SER A 45 -6.41 4.15 -5.47
N TRP A 46 -5.44 4.16 -6.39
CA TRP A 46 -4.05 3.86 -6.06
C TRP A 46 -3.16 5.08 -6.28
N HIS A 47 -2.56 5.59 -5.19
CA HIS A 47 -1.72 6.78 -5.18
C HIS A 47 -2.32 7.99 -5.93
N PRO A 48 -3.57 8.41 -5.62
CA PRO A 48 -4.27 9.45 -6.40
C PRO A 48 -3.49 10.76 -6.50
N GLY A 49 -2.78 11.16 -5.45
CA GLY A 49 -1.96 12.37 -5.48
C GLY A 49 -0.67 12.28 -6.33
N LEU A 50 -0.38 11.10 -6.91
CA LEU A 50 0.73 10.84 -7.83
C LEU A 50 0.28 10.18 -9.14
N ALA A 51 -1.01 10.19 -9.44
CA ALA A 51 -1.55 9.69 -10.71
C ALA A 51 -1.37 10.72 -11.83
N LEU A 52 -0.12 11.15 -12.05
CA LEU A 52 0.26 12.14 -13.02
C LEU A 52 -0.07 11.65 -14.45
N PRO A 53 -0.45 12.54 -15.37
CA PRO A 53 -0.72 12.17 -16.77
C PRO A 53 0.47 11.47 -17.46
N THR A 54 1.69 11.70 -16.98
CA THR A 54 2.94 11.11 -17.49
C THR A 54 3.35 9.84 -16.77
N SER A 55 2.62 9.42 -15.73
CA SER A 55 2.99 8.26 -14.91
C SER A 55 2.39 6.96 -15.43
N THR A 56 3.23 5.93 -15.53
CA THR A 56 2.83 4.56 -15.85
C THR A 56 3.09 3.62 -14.67
N LEU A 57 2.55 2.40 -14.73
CA LEU A 57 2.98 1.33 -13.84
C LEU A 57 4.43 0.94 -14.13
N GLN A 58 5.17 0.57 -13.10
CA GLN A 58 6.52 0.01 -13.21
C GLN A 58 6.52 -1.52 -13.38
N VAL A 59 5.36 -2.14 -13.34
CA VAL A 59 5.17 -3.58 -13.51
C VAL A 59 4.19 -3.86 -14.63
N SER A 60 4.36 -5.01 -15.27
CA SER A 60 3.45 -5.46 -16.34
C SER A 60 2.02 -5.58 -15.83
N LEU A 61 1.05 -5.21 -16.69
CA LEU A 61 -0.39 -5.42 -16.47
C LEU A 61 -0.76 -6.88 -16.15
N LEU A 62 0.09 -7.86 -16.53
CA LEU A 62 -0.08 -9.27 -16.19
C LEU A 62 0.10 -9.52 -14.68
N LYS A 63 0.70 -8.60 -13.95
CA LYS A 63 0.80 -8.60 -12.48
C LYS A 63 -0.36 -7.85 -11.85
N ASP A 64 -1.57 -8.06 -12.38
CA ASP A 64 -2.82 -7.51 -11.87
C ASP A 64 -3.33 -8.28 -10.62
N LEU A 65 -4.55 -8.03 -10.19
CA LEU A 65 -5.10 -8.60 -8.96
C LEU A 65 -5.49 -10.08 -9.06
N ALA A 66 -5.46 -10.67 -10.28
CA ALA A 66 -6.03 -12.00 -10.52
C ALA A 66 -5.22 -12.89 -11.47
N PHE A 67 -4.63 -12.33 -12.54
CA PHE A 67 -4.15 -13.07 -13.70
C PHE A 67 -3.14 -14.16 -13.34
N LEU A 68 -2.12 -13.87 -12.51
CA LEU A 68 -1.08 -14.87 -12.21
C LEU A 68 -1.61 -16.06 -11.39
N ARG A 69 -2.63 -15.85 -10.54
CA ARG A 69 -3.28 -16.97 -9.83
C ARG A 69 -4.32 -17.70 -10.67
N ASN A 70 -5.03 -16.99 -11.55
CA ASN A 70 -6.07 -17.54 -12.41
C ASN A 70 -6.27 -16.66 -13.65
N PRO A 71 -5.68 -17.01 -14.81
CA PRO A 71 -5.82 -16.23 -16.05
C PRO A 71 -7.26 -16.09 -16.55
N THR A 72 -8.16 -16.99 -16.13
CA THR A 72 -9.58 -16.97 -16.51
C THR A 72 -10.47 -16.22 -15.51
N SER A 73 -9.90 -15.63 -14.47
CA SER A 73 -10.62 -14.85 -13.47
C SER A 73 -11.42 -13.71 -14.13
N PRO A 74 -12.68 -13.47 -13.71
CA PRO A 74 -13.46 -12.33 -14.19
C PRO A 74 -12.89 -10.96 -13.75
N TYR A 75 -11.91 -10.96 -12.84
CA TYR A 75 -11.29 -9.77 -12.24
C TYR A 75 -9.95 -9.40 -12.87
N THR A 76 -9.58 -9.97 -14.02
CA THR A 76 -8.33 -9.60 -14.72
C THR A 76 -8.42 -8.21 -15.35
N PHE A 77 -7.27 -7.55 -15.52
CA PHE A 77 -7.17 -6.27 -16.21
C PHE A 77 -7.64 -6.36 -17.68
N PHE A 78 -7.44 -7.50 -18.34
CA PHE A 78 -7.96 -7.72 -19.69
C PHE A 78 -9.49 -7.75 -19.73
N ASN A 79 -10.15 -8.35 -18.74
CA ASN A 79 -11.62 -8.32 -18.67
C ASN A 79 -12.14 -6.91 -18.43
N TYR A 80 -11.47 -6.12 -17.58
CA TYR A 80 -11.76 -4.70 -17.40
C TYR A 80 -11.67 -3.96 -18.75
N LEU A 81 -10.56 -4.08 -19.47
CA LEU A 81 -10.39 -3.42 -20.78
C LEU A 81 -11.46 -3.84 -21.79
N LYS A 82 -11.87 -5.12 -21.77
CA LYS A 82 -12.92 -5.65 -22.65
C LYS A 82 -14.30 -5.07 -22.30
N GLU A 83 -14.68 -5.06 -21.03
CA GLU A 83 -15.97 -4.54 -20.59
C GLU A 83 -16.11 -3.03 -20.85
N GLU A 84 -15.04 -2.27 -20.57
CA GLU A 84 -14.98 -0.83 -20.82
C GLU A 84 -14.75 -0.47 -22.31
N LYS A 85 -14.69 -1.46 -23.21
CA LYS A 85 -14.46 -1.31 -24.66
C LYS A 85 -13.13 -0.63 -25.00
N LEU A 86 -12.14 -0.72 -24.15
CA LEU A 86 -10.80 -0.13 -24.31
C LEU A 86 -9.77 -1.12 -24.88
N LEU A 87 -10.11 -2.42 -24.99
CA LEU A 87 -9.14 -3.47 -25.29
C LEU A 87 -8.39 -3.23 -26.61
N TYR A 88 -9.09 -2.88 -27.71
CA TYR A 88 -8.45 -2.67 -29.00
C TYR A 88 -7.51 -1.45 -28.98
N GLN A 89 -7.96 -0.34 -28.39
CA GLN A 89 -7.14 0.87 -28.29
C GLN A 89 -5.89 0.59 -27.44
N PHE A 90 -6.04 -0.15 -26.32
CA PHE A 90 -4.91 -0.51 -25.48
C PHE A 90 -3.91 -1.42 -26.22
N MET A 91 -4.37 -2.41 -26.99
CA MET A 91 -3.50 -3.26 -27.80
C MET A 91 -2.67 -2.44 -28.81
N HIS A 92 -3.24 -1.40 -29.40
CA HIS A 92 -2.53 -0.53 -30.36
C HIS A 92 -1.44 0.33 -29.70
N LEU A 93 -1.47 0.53 -28.37
CA LEU A 93 -0.39 1.20 -27.64
C LEU A 93 0.90 0.35 -27.58
N ASN A 94 0.81 -0.95 -27.85
CA ASN A 94 1.93 -1.88 -27.83
C ASN A 94 2.78 -1.81 -26.55
N THR A 95 2.11 -1.73 -25.40
CA THR A 95 2.74 -1.64 -24.08
C THR A 95 2.14 -2.63 -23.09
N TYR A 96 2.97 -3.06 -22.13
CA TYR A 96 2.54 -3.84 -20.96
C TYR A 96 2.38 -2.96 -19.70
N TYR A 97 2.65 -1.67 -19.80
CA TYR A 97 2.68 -0.73 -18.67
C TYR A 97 1.58 0.31 -18.80
N PRO A 98 0.37 0.04 -18.27
CA PRO A 98 -0.73 1.00 -18.33
C PRO A 98 -0.42 2.26 -17.51
N SER A 99 -1.10 3.37 -17.82
CA SER A 99 -1.04 4.56 -16.97
C SER A 99 -1.58 4.27 -15.57
N ARG A 100 -1.12 5.03 -14.57
CA ARG A 100 -1.66 4.91 -13.20
C ARG A 100 -3.14 5.23 -13.11
N ASN A 101 -3.63 6.18 -13.90
CA ASN A 101 -5.05 6.49 -13.98
C ASN A 101 -5.85 5.26 -14.45
N LEU A 102 -5.45 4.64 -15.56
CA LEU A 102 -6.11 3.45 -16.08
C LEU A 102 -6.09 2.28 -15.09
N PHE A 103 -5.01 2.14 -14.31
CA PHE A 103 -4.96 1.14 -13.25
C PHE A 103 -5.86 1.48 -12.06
N SER A 104 -5.97 2.76 -11.69
CA SER A 104 -6.93 3.21 -10.66
C SER A 104 -8.37 2.98 -11.10
N ASP A 105 -8.69 3.23 -12.37
CA ASP A 105 -10.02 2.94 -12.95
C ASP A 105 -10.33 1.44 -12.88
N TYR A 106 -9.35 0.58 -13.18
CA TYR A 106 -9.48 -0.87 -13.00
C TYR A 106 -9.79 -1.25 -11.54
N LEU A 107 -9.15 -0.63 -10.54
CA LEU A 107 -9.46 -0.86 -9.13
C LEU A 107 -10.89 -0.42 -8.79
N GLY A 108 -11.30 0.74 -9.30
CA GLY A 108 -12.68 1.23 -9.18
C GLY A 108 -13.70 0.29 -9.80
N TRP A 109 -13.39 -0.29 -10.96
CA TRP A 109 -14.22 -1.29 -11.64
C TRP A 109 -14.36 -2.58 -10.79
N ILE A 110 -13.28 -3.10 -10.20
CA ILE A 110 -13.37 -4.24 -9.26
C ILE A 110 -14.24 -3.87 -8.05
N ALA A 111 -14.00 -2.70 -7.47
CA ALA A 111 -14.76 -2.24 -6.32
C ALA A 111 -16.25 -2.10 -6.64
N SER A 112 -16.62 -1.65 -7.83
CA SER A 112 -18.03 -1.56 -8.26
C SER A 112 -18.70 -2.93 -8.37
N LYS A 113 -17.99 -3.94 -8.85
CA LYS A 113 -18.49 -5.33 -8.90
C LYS A 113 -18.72 -5.94 -7.51
N LEU A 114 -17.95 -5.51 -6.52
CA LEU A 114 -17.96 -6.01 -5.15
C LEU A 114 -18.57 -4.99 -4.16
N GLN A 115 -19.29 -3.97 -4.65
CA GLN A 115 -19.78 -2.84 -3.87
C GLN A 115 -20.63 -3.23 -2.64
N ASN A 116 -21.37 -4.35 -2.69
CA ASN A 116 -22.19 -4.82 -1.59
C ASN A 116 -21.37 -5.23 -0.35
N TYR A 117 -20.07 -5.41 -0.50
CA TYR A 117 -19.14 -5.82 0.56
C TYR A 117 -18.21 -4.69 0.99
N ILE A 118 -18.27 -3.51 0.32
CA ILE A 118 -17.34 -2.40 0.55
C ILE A 118 -18.06 -1.22 1.17
N SER A 119 -17.49 -0.67 2.23
CA SER A 119 -17.93 0.58 2.87
C SER A 119 -16.82 1.60 2.78
N PHE A 120 -17.04 2.63 1.99
CA PHE A 120 -16.15 3.79 1.89
C PHE A 120 -16.39 4.80 3.04
N ASN A 121 -15.54 5.83 3.15
CA ASN A 121 -15.59 6.85 4.21
C ASN A 121 -15.60 6.25 5.62
N SER A 122 -14.86 5.17 5.84
CA SER A 122 -14.84 4.40 7.09
C SER A 122 -13.39 4.11 7.50
N GLU A 123 -12.84 4.93 8.40
CA GLU A 123 -11.48 4.78 8.92
C GLU A 123 -11.44 3.91 10.17
N VAL A 124 -10.58 2.90 10.21
CA VAL A 124 -10.30 2.14 11.43
C VAL A 124 -9.41 2.94 12.34
N CYS A 125 -9.92 3.29 13.53
CA CYS A 125 -9.21 4.11 14.51
C CYS A 125 -8.67 3.29 15.69
N ASN A 126 -9.33 2.18 16.05
CA ASN A 126 -8.95 1.39 17.22
C ASN A 126 -9.31 -0.08 17.03
N LEU A 127 -8.50 -0.95 17.64
CA LEU A 127 -8.73 -2.38 17.76
C LEU A 127 -8.66 -2.79 19.23
N ARG A 128 -9.64 -3.57 19.66
CA ARG A 128 -9.67 -4.13 21.01
C ARG A 128 -10.00 -5.62 20.95
N LYS A 129 -9.30 -6.41 21.74
CA LYS A 129 -9.55 -7.84 21.91
C LYS A 129 -10.69 -8.06 22.92
N ILE A 130 -11.67 -8.86 22.55
CA ILE A 130 -12.72 -9.35 23.44
C ILE A 130 -12.48 -10.84 23.65
N PRO A 131 -12.12 -11.27 24.87
CA PRO A 131 -11.94 -12.68 25.17
C PRO A 131 -13.23 -13.46 24.89
N ALA A 132 -13.10 -14.56 24.18
CA ALA A 132 -14.20 -15.50 24.02
C ALA A 132 -14.18 -16.53 25.12
N ALA A 133 -15.37 -16.95 25.59
CA ALA A 133 -15.48 -18.00 26.60
C ALA A 133 -14.92 -19.34 26.08
N HIS A 134 -14.96 -19.56 24.78
CA HIS A 134 -14.41 -20.72 24.08
C HIS A 134 -13.91 -20.32 22.68
N GLY A 135 -12.83 -20.97 22.24
CA GLY A 135 -12.21 -20.72 20.94
C GLY A 135 -11.32 -19.46 20.93
N LYS A 136 -11.17 -18.84 19.74
CA LYS A 136 -10.37 -17.63 19.59
C LYS A 136 -11.14 -16.37 20.00
N ASP A 137 -10.41 -15.39 20.48
CA ASP A 137 -10.92 -14.07 20.81
C ASP A 137 -11.59 -13.40 19.58
N ILE A 138 -12.48 -12.45 19.86
CA ILE A 138 -13.13 -11.62 18.85
C ILE A 138 -12.48 -10.24 18.88
N LEU A 139 -12.36 -9.61 17.73
CA LEU A 139 -11.90 -8.22 17.63
C LEU A 139 -13.10 -7.28 17.62
N GLU A 140 -13.04 -6.27 18.47
CA GLU A 140 -13.87 -5.07 18.40
C GLU A 140 -13.10 -4.00 17.66
N VAL A 141 -13.70 -3.47 16.60
CA VAL A 141 -13.10 -2.52 15.67
C VAL A 141 -13.90 -1.24 15.70
N THR A 142 -13.26 -0.14 16.08
CA THR A 142 -13.88 1.19 16.04
C THR A 142 -13.61 1.84 14.69
N LEU A 143 -14.65 2.19 13.98
CA LEU A 143 -14.61 2.97 12.74
C LEU A 143 -15.00 4.41 13.03
N LYS A 144 -14.46 5.33 12.20
CA LYS A 144 -14.83 6.74 12.17
C LYS A 144 -15.09 7.15 10.73
N ASN A 145 -16.22 7.81 10.47
CA ASN A 145 -16.53 8.36 9.16
C ASN A 145 -16.00 9.81 8.99
N SER A 146 -16.15 10.38 7.79
CA SER A 146 -15.72 11.75 7.48
C SER A 146 -16.47 12.83 8.30
N ALA A 147 -17.68 12.54 8.80
CA ALA A 147 -18.44 13.41 9.68
C ALA A 147 -18.01 13.31 11.16
N GLY A 148 -17.09 12.39 11.49
CA GLY A 148 -16.62 12.17 12.85
C GLY A 148 -17.48 11.18 13.65
N GLU A 149 -18.52 10.60 13.07
CA GLU A 149 -19.37 9.60 13.70
C GLU A 149 -18.65 8.28 13.83
N THR A 150 -18.90 7.55 14.91
CA THR A 150 -18.25 6.27 15.21
C THR A 150 -19.20 5.09 15.07
N GLU A 151 -18.72 4.00 14.45
CA GLU A 151 -19.36 2.70 14.38
C GLU A 151 -18.47 1.66 15.05
N ILE A 152 -19.07 0.74 15.80
CA ILE A 152 -18.33 -0.39 16.39
C ILE A 152 -18.74 -1.68 15.69
N LEU A 153 -17.76 -2.36 15.10
CA LEU A 153 -17.90 -3.67 14.50
C LEU A 153 -17.24 -4.74 15.37
N LYS A 154 -17.71 -5.96 15.23
CA LYS A 154 -17.06 -7.14 15.81
C LYS A 154 -16.72 -8.11 14.70
N THR A 155 -15.50 -8.65 14.70
CA THR A 155 -15.07 -9.62 13.68
C THR A 155 -14.24 -10.74 14.29
N ARG A 156 -14.31 -11.93 13.66
CA ARG A 156 -13.50 -13.11 14.00
C ARG A 156 -12.12 -13.05 13.38
N GLN A 157 -12.01 -12.53 12.15
CA GLN A 157 -10.79 -12.43 11.37
C GLN A 157 -10.65 -11.03 10.82
N LEU A 158 -9.41 -10.52 10.77
CA LEU A 158 -9.08 -9.19 10.30
C LEU A 158 -7.96 -9.25 9.28
N VAL A 159 -8.09 -8.54 8.15
CA VAL A 159 -7.00 -8.36 7.18
C VAL A 159 -6.64 -6.88 7.12
N LEU A 160 -5.42 -6.55 7.53
CA LEU A 160 -4.90 -5.17 7.51
C LEU A 160 -4.06 -4.93 6.26
N SER A 161 -4.48 -3.97 5.44
CA SER A 161 -3.75 -3.49 4.26
C SER A 161 -3.89 -1.97 4.13
N GLN A 162 -3.45 -1.24 5.16
CA GLN A 162 -3.65 0.21 5.26
C GLN A 162 -2.67 1.04 4.43
N GLY A 163 -1.68 0.40 3.77
CA GLY A 163 -0.57 1.10 3.13
C GLY A 163 0.44 1.64 4.15
N HIS A 164 1.24 2.61 3.73
CA HIS A 164 2.34 3.16 4.51
C HIS A 164 2.10 4.63 4.84
N LYS A 165 2.73 5.11 5.91
CA LYS A 165 2.70 6.52 6.29
C LYS A 165 3.71 7.31 5.46
N PRO A 166 3.32 8.45 4.85
CA PRO A 166 4.27 9.36 4.22
C PRO A 166 5.38 9.78 5.19
N PHE A 167 6.63 9.73 4.72
CA PHE A 167 7.78 10.17 5.52
C PHE A 167 8.17 11.61 5.12
N ILE A 168 8.12 12.53 6.07
CA ILE A 168 8.65 13.89 5.94
C ILE A 168 9.79 14.02 6.96
N PRO A 169 11.03 14.39 6.53
CA PRO A 169 12.14 14.61 7.44
C PRO A 169 11.79 15.62 8.52
N GLY A 170 12.29 15.41 9.75
CA GLY A 170 11.94 16.25 10.90
C GLY A 170 12.21 17.74 10.69
N VAL A 171 13.28 18.09 9.97
CA VAL A 171 13.64 19.47 9.62
C VAL A 171 12.61 20.15 8.69
N LEU A 172 11.76 19.37 8.00
CA LEU A 172 10.71 19.82 7.08
C LEU A 172 9.30 19.68 7.71
N LEU A 173 9.19 19.25 8.95
CA LEU A 173 7.91 19.20 9.65
C LEU A 173 7.48 20.63 9.98
N SER A 174 6.43 21.09 9.33
CA SER A 174 5.85 22.42 9.46
C SER A 174 4.35 22.35 9.21
N GLU A 175 3.59 23.32 9.69
CA GLU A 175 2.18 23.49 9.38
C GLU A 175 1.95 24.15 8.00
N SER A 176 3.02 24.59 7.34
CA SER A 176 2.96 25.22 6.03
C SER A 176 2.34 24.32 4.97
N GLN A 177 1.40 24.86 4.22
CA GLN A 177 0.80 24.18 3.06
C GLN A 177 1.76 24.10 1.86
N GLN A 178 2.88 24.80 1.91
CA GLN A 178 3.93 24.80 0.87
C GLN A 178 4.95 23.67 1.05
N ILE A 179 4.89 22.91 2.14
CA ILE A 179 5.70 21.70 2.34
C ILE A 179 4.77 20.49 2.29
N ILE A 180 4.89 19.70 1.24
CA ILE A 180 4.00 18.57 1.00
C ILE A 180 4.78 17.28 0.76
N HIS A 181 4.18 16.15 1.11
CA HIS A 181 4.70 14.86 0.66
C HIS A 181 4.30 14.59 -0.79
N SER A 182 5.14 13.89 -1.56
CA SER A 182 4.87 13.56 -2.97
C SER A 182 3.51 12.90 -3.20
N SER A 183 3.02 12.09 -2.27
CA SER A 183 1.70 11.46 -2.35
C SER A 183 0.51 12.44 -2.31
N GLN A 184 0.75 13.71 -2.06
CA GLN A 184 -0.26 14.78 -2.03
C GLN A 184 -0.10 15.76 -3.20
N PHE A 185 0.84 15.53 -4.09
CA PHE A 185 1.24 16.51 -5.10
C PHE A 185 0.05 17.01 -5.93
N LEU A 186 -0.72 16.15 -6.58
CA LEU A 186 -1.91 16.55 -7.36
C LEU A 186 -3.08 17.08 -6.51
N ASN A 187 -3.12 16.75 -5.23
CA ASN A 187 -4.18 17.25 -4.33
C ASN A 187 -3.92 18.68 -3.85
N LYS A 188 -2.66 19.13 -3.91
CA LYS A 188 -2.20 20.42 -3.36
C LYS A 188 -1.65 21.36 -4.43
N THR A 189 -1.43 20.88 -5.65
CA THR A 189 -0.81 21.65 -6.73
C THR A 189 -1.54 21.38 -8.04
N SER A 190 -1.91 22.43 -8.75
CA SER A 190 -2.34 22.32 -10.16
C SER A 190 -1.22 22.78 -11.09
N ALA A 191 -1.21 22.27 -12.32
CA ALA A 191 -0.24 22.68 -13.32
C ALA A 191 -0.37 24.19 -13.66
N GLU A 192 -1.60 24.70 -13.63
CA GLU A 192 -1.96 26.08 -13.95
C GLU A 192 -1.52 27.06 -12.85
N ALA A 193 -1.34 26.59 -11.60
CA ALA A 193 -0.87 27.41 -10.49
C ALA A 193 0.63 27.71 -10.55
N LEU A 194 1.39 26.99 -11.41
CA LEU A 194 2.84 27.14 -11.55
C LEU A 194 3.16 28.02 -12.77
N SER A 195 3.92 29.08 -12.52
CA SER A 195 4.35 30.09 -13.53
C SER A 195 5.87 30.05 -13.74
N THR A 196 6.35 30.86 -14.67
CA THR A 196 7.78 31.06 -14.92
C THR A 196 8.53 31.67 -13.72
N GLU A 197 7.82 32.26 -12.76
CA GLU A 197 8.37 32.80 -11.51
C GLU A 197 8.40 31.75 -10.38
N SER A 198 7.73 30.60 -10.58
CA SER A 198 7.62 29.56 -9.55
C SER A 198 8.92 28.76 -9.43
N HIS A 199 9.34 28.53 -8.18
CA HIS A 199 10.44 27.67 -7.82
C HIS A 199 9.96 26.50 -6.98
N VAL A 200 10.06 25.29 -7.53
CA VAL A 200 9.71 24.03 -6.84
C VAL A 200 10.97 23.32 -6.39
N VAL A 201 11.07 23.00 -5.10
CA VAL A 201 12.16 22.22 -4.51
C VAL A 201 11.68 20.79 -4.30
N ILE A 202 12.40 19.81 -4.82
CA ILE A 202 12.12 18.37 -4.67
C ILE A 202 13.19 17.74 -3.80
N VAL A 203 12.77 17.07 -2.72
CA VAL A 203 13.66 16.37 -1.79
C VAL A 203 13.57 14.87 -2.05
N GLY A 204 14.61 14.30 -2.62
CA GLY A 204 14.67 12.88 -2.97
C GLY A 204 15.05 12.63 -4.42
N ARG A 205 15.37 11.37 -4.76
CA ARG A 205 15.87 10.97 -6.08
C ARG A 205 15.24 9.67 -6.63
N GLY A 206 14.20 9.17 -5.99
CA GLY A 206 13.50 7.95 -6.42
C GLY A 206 12.45 8.23 -7.49
N GLN A 207 11.69 7.19 -7.86
CA GLN A 207 10.69 7.24 -8.91
C GLN A 207 9.68 8.40 -8.75
N SER A 208 9.16 8.61 -7.54
CA SER A 208 8.22 9.71 -7.29
C SER A 208 8.83 11.09 -7.58
N ALA A 209 10.12 11.27 -7.25
CA ALA A 209 10.84 12.50 -7.60
C ALA A 209 10.97 12.64 -9.12
N GLY A 210 11.43 11.59 -9.81
CA GLY A 210 11.59 11.58 -11.27
C GLY A 210 10.29 11.90 -12.00
N GLU A 211 9.19 11.25 -11.64
CA GLU A 211 7.87 11.48 -12.26
C GLU A 211 7.37 12.91 -12.05
N ILE A 212 7.54 13.47 -10.85
CA ILE A 212 7.16 14.87 -10.57
C ILE A 212 8.03 15.84 -11.37
N ILE A 213 9.35 15.60 -11.44
CA ILE A 213 10.27 16.44 -12.25
C ILE A 213 9.85 16.41 -13.72
N ARG A 214 9.64 15.21 -14.29
CA ARG A 214 9.16 15.04 -15.66
C ARG A 214 7.88 15.84 -15.89
N PHE A 215 6.90 15.67 -15.00
CA PHE A 215 5.62 16.39 -15.10
C PHE A 215 5.80 17.91 -15.06
N LEU A 216 6.62 18.41 -14.13
CA LEU A 216 6.90 19.84 -14.00
C LEU A 216 7.56 20.41 -15.27
N LEU A 217 8.53 19.71 -15.83
CA LEU A 217 9.25 20.17 -17.01
C LEU A 217 8.43 20.07 -18.30
N GLU A 218 7.59 19.02 -18.46
CA GLU A 218 6.81 18.78 -19.68
C GLU A 218 5.44 19.45 -19.69
N LYS A 219 4.79 19.59 -18.53
CA LYS A 219 3.35 19.92 -18.44
C LYS A 219 3.05 21.21 -17.70
N THR A 220 4.06 21.93 -17.21
CA THR A 220 3.85 23.19 -16.48
C THR A 220 4.76 24.31 -17.00
N ALA A 221 4.43 25.55 -16.63
CA ALA A 221 5.22 26.73 -16.91
C ALA A 221 6.28 27.01 -15.84
N VAL A 222 6.59 26.06 -14.93
CA VAL A 222 7.52 26.25 -13.83
C VAL A 222 8.86 26.81 -14.31
N GLY A 223 9.34 27.88 -13.65
CA GLY A 223 10.62 28.53 -14.01
C GLY A 223 11.84 27.84 -13.42
N LYS A 224 11.69 27.21 -12.24
CA LYS A 224 12.84 26.57 -11.58
C LYS A 224 12.42 25.32 -10.81
N VAL A 225 13.16 24.22 -11.01
CA VAL A 225 13.05 22.98 -10.26
C VAL A 225 14.42 22.66 -9.65
N SER A 226 14.52 22.60 -8.33
CA SER A 226 15.74 22.24 -7.61
C SER A 226 15.57 20.87 -6.97
N VAL A 227 16.47 19.93 -7.25
CA VAL A 227 16.45 18.56 -6.72
C VAL A 227 17.55 18.38 -5.70
N ILE A 228 17.17 18.04 -4.46
CA ILE A 228 18.10 17.87 -3.34
C ILE A 228 18.20 16.38 -3.02
N SER A 229 19.43 15.85 -3.01
CA SER A 229 19.70 14.45 -2.69
C SER A 229 20.90 14.29 -1.76
N ARG A 230 20.77 13.41 -0.76
CA ARG A 230 21.86 13.02 0.16
C ARG A 230 22.95 12.22 -0.55
N ASP A 231 22.57 11.50 -1.60
CA ASP A 231 23.47 10.69 -2.41
C ASP A 231 23.81 11.40 -3.73
N PHE A 232 24.65 10.72 -4.56
CA PHE A 232 24.76 11.09 -5.98
C PHE A 232 23.37 11.04 -6.61
N LEU A 233 23.18 11.72 -7.72
CA LEU A 233 21.86 11.93 -8.31
C LEU A 233 21.14 10.62 -8.74
N PHE A 234 20.33 10.71 -9.77
CA PHE A 234 19.49 9.63 -10.23
C PHE A 234 20.26 8.35 -10.54
N LYS A 235 19.65 7.22 -10.23
CA LYS A 235 20.09 5.89 -10.59
C LYS A 235 18.97 5.20 -11.34
N SER A 236 19.29 4.57 -12.47
CA SER A 236 18.34 3.76 -13.21
C SER A 236 17.87 2.55 -12.42
N THR A 237 16.59 2.17 -12.59
CA THR A 237 16.05 0.92 -12.08
C THR A 237 16.69 -0.24 -12.84
N ASP A 238 17.13 -1.26 -12.11
CA ASP A 238 17.61 -2.48 -12.75
C ASP A 238 16.43 -3.33 -13.22
N ALA A 239 16.10 -3.24 -14.50
CA ALA A 239 15.01 -3.97 -15.14
C ALA A 239 15.45 -5.30 -15.77
N ASN A 240 16.66 -5.80 -15.44
CA ASN A 240 17.14 -7.08 -15.93
C ASN A 240 16.18 -8.22 -15.55
N PRO A 241 15.90 -9.19 -16.46
CA PRO A 241 15.01 -10.31 -16.16
C PRO A 241 15.38 -11.10 -14.90
N PHE A 242 16.67 -11.30 -14.61
CA PHE A 242 17.12 -12.00 -13.39
C PHE A 242 16.80 -11.19 -12.13
N VAL A 243 16.87 -9.87 -12.18
CA VAL A 243 16.46 -9.01 -11.06
C VAL A 243 14.95 -9.02 -10.91
N ASN A 244 14.20 -8.98 -12.02
CA ASN A 244 12.74 -9.06 -12.01
C ASN A 244 12.22 -10.39 -11.48
N ASP A 245 12.96 -11.49 -11.65
CA ASP A 245 12.62 -12.82 -11.11
C ASP A 245 12.59 -12.81 -9.57
N ILE A 246 13.44 -12.02 -8.92
CA ILE A 246 13.49 -11.88 -7.45
C ILE A 246 12.14 -11.38 -6.88
N TYR A 247 11.40 -10.60 -7.67
CA TYR A 247 10.11 -10.02 -7.28
C TYR A 247 8.90 -10.92 -7.63
N THR A 248 9.12 -12.21 -7.86
CA THR A 248 8.03 -13.18 -8.10
C THR A 248 7.59 -13.86 -6.81
N TYR A 249 6.35 -14.36 -6.77
CA TYR A 249 5.81 -15.04 -5.59
C TYR A 249 6.60 -16.33 -5.23
N PRO A 250 7.04 -17.19 -6.16
CA PRO A 250 7.90 -18.33 -5.82
C PRO A 250 9.17 -17.91 -5.07
N ARG A 251 9.82 -16.82 -5.51
CA ARG A 251 11.02 -16.30 -4.82
C ARG A 251 10.72 -15.74 -3.43
N ALA A 252 9.52 -15.21 -3.20
CA ALA A 252 9.10 -14.84 -1.85
C ALA A 252 9.00 -16.06 -0.92
N MET A 253 8.57 -17.22 -1.42
CA MET A 253 8.55 -18.47 -0.66
C MET A 253 9.96 -19.00 -0.38
N ASP A 254 10.86 -18.96 -1.38
CA ASP A 254 12.27 -19.28 -1.18
C ASP A 254 12.86 -18.36 -0.09
N PHE A 255 12.64 -17.05 -0.20
CA PHE A 255 13.11 -16.06 0.78
C PHE A 255 12.60 -16.35 2.20
N PHE A 256 11.35 -16.76 2.35
CA PHE A 256 10.77 -17.12 3.65
C PHE A 256 11.46 -18.31 4.29
N SER A 257 12.07 -19.21 3.53
CA SER A 257 12.77 -20.39 4.04
C SER A 257 14.13 -20.11 4.67
N TYR A 258 14.75 -18.95 4.37
CA TYR A 258 16.06 -18.54 4.93
C TYR A 258 15.94 -18.03 6.38
N ASP A 259 17.06 -18.04 7.11
CA ASP A 259 17.11 -17.46 8.44
C ASP A 259 17.07 -15.91 8.40
N MET A 260 16.90 -15.30 9.56
CA MET A 260 16.71 -13.84 9.65
C MET A 260 17.97 -13.04 9.25
N VAL A 261 19.18 -13.57 9.48
CA VAL A 261 20.44 -12.91 9.16
C VAL A 261 20.62 -12.91 7.64
N GLU A 262 20.37 -14.06 7.01
CA GLU A 262 20.42 -14.22 5.55
C GLU A 262 19.41 -13.31 4.86
N ARG A 263 18.14 -13.29 5.32
CA ARG A 263 17.09 -12.40 4.79
C ARG A 263 17.50 -10.93 4.86
N LYS A 264 18.08 -10.49 5.99
CA LYS A 264 18.54 -9.12 6.17
C LYS A 264 19.67 -8.76 5.18
N ASN A 265 20.61 -9.68 4.97
CA ASN A 265 21.70 -9.51 4.01
C ASN A 265 21.16 -9.43 2.58
N MET A 266 20.23 -10.31 2.19
CA MET A 266 19.55 -10.27 0.89
C MET A 266 18.84 -8.95 0.64
N LEU A 267 18.01 -8.49 1.60
CA LEU A 267 17.31 -7.20 1.48
C LEU A 267 18.27 -6.02 1.35
N SER A 268 19.40 -6.06 2.08
CA SER A 268 20.43 -5.03 1.96
C SER A 268 21.04 -4.98 0.57
N GLY A 269 21.34 -6.14 -0.03
CA GLY A 269 21.86 -6.26 -1.40
C GLY A 269 20.88 -5.76 -2.47
N LEU A 270 19.58 -5.90 -2.23
CA LEU A 270 18.52 -5.51 -3.17
C LEU A 270 18.11 -4.03 -3.09
N ARG A 271 18.62 -3.28 -2.13
CA ARG A 271 18.23 -1.86 -1.91
C ARG A 271 18.37 -0.97 -3.16
N ASN A 272 19.31 -1.29 -4.03
CA ASN A 272 19.63 -0.48 -5.20
C ASN A 272 19.04 -1.00 -6.52
N THR A 273 18.21 -2.04 -6.49
CA THR A 273 17.60 -2.58 -7.70
C THR A 273 16.30 -1.86 -8.05
N ASN A 274 15.45 -1.62 -7.04
CA ASN A 274 14.10 -1.07 -7.22
C ASN A 274 13.76 0.09 -6.24
N TYR A 275 14.57 0.31 -5.21
CA TYR A 275 14.37 1.39 -4.25
C TYR A 275 15.33 2.55 -4.52
N ALA A 276 14.81 3.78 -4.43
CA ALA A 276 15.56 5.01 -4.71
C ALA A 276 16.17 5.06 -6.13
N THR A 277 15.53 4.40 -7.10
CA THR A 277 15.86 4.38 -8.52
C THR A 277 14.72 4.99 -9.33
N VAL A 278 14.97 5.29 -10.59
CA VAL A 278 14.01 5.86 -11.54
C VAL A 278 14.05 5.03 -12.82
N THR A 279 12.93 4.79 -13.47
CA THR A 279 12.87 4.05 -14.73
C THR A 279 13.53 4.84 -15.86
N ASP A 280 14.12 4.13 -16.82
CA ASP A 280 14.90 4.72 -17.91
C ASP A 280 14.09 5.68 -18.80
N ASP A 281 12.81 5.36 -19.03
CA ASP A 281 11.91 6.22 -19.80
C ASP A 281 11.69 7.59 -19.13
N VAL A 282 11.57 7.60 -17.81
CA VAL A 282 11.43 8.86 -17.04
C VAL A 282 12.73 9.63 -17.04
N LEU A 283 13.89 8.97 -16.85
CA LEU A 283 15.19 9.62 -16.90
C LEU A 283 15.49 10.19 -18.27
N SER A 284 15.23 9.45 -19.34
CA SER A 284 15.41 9.90 -20.72
C SER A 284 14.55 11.13 -21.01
N ALA A 285 13.27 11.10 -20.63
CA ALA A 285 12.37 12.24 -20.85
C ALA A 285 12.84 13.51 -20.09
N ILE A 286 13.32 13.36 -18.84
CA ILE A 286 13.89 14.48 -18.07
C ILE A 286 15.13 15.04 -18.79
N TYR A 287 16.00 14.17 -19.26
CA TYR A 287 17.25 14.58 -19.93
C TYR A 287 16.95 15.28 -21.26
N GLU A 288 16.06 14.73 -22.08
CA GLU A 288 15.63 15.33 -23.35
C GLU A 288 15.04 16.71 -23.14
N GLN A 289 14.17 16.90 -22.14
CA GLN A 289 13.59 18.19 -21.81
C GLN A 289 14.64 19.19 -21.32
N THR A 290 15.59 18.72 -20.50
CA THR A 290 16.71 19.56 -20.01
C THR A 290 17.62 19.99 -21.16
N PHE A 291 17.86 19.11 -22.13
CA PHE A 291 18.62 19.41 -23.34
C PHE A 291 17.89 20.43 -24.22
N SER A 292 16.57 20.26 -24.44
CA SER A 292 15.74 21.23 -25.18
C SER A 292 15.76 22.61 -24.51
N ASP A 293 15.59 22.67 -23.20
CA ASP A 293 15.67 23.93 -22.45
C ASP A 293 17.02 24.63 -22.65
N ARG A 294 18.12 23.87 -22.71
CA ARG A 294 19.45 24.44 -22.96
C ARG A 294 19.60 25.02 -24.36
N ILE A 295 19.00 24.37 -25.39
CA ILE A 295 18.97 24.90 -26.75
C ILE A 295 18.24 26.25 -26.77
N ASP A 296 17.10 26.33 -26.05
CA ASP A 296 16.31 27.54 -25.92
C ASP A 296 16.89 28.57 -24.95
N GLN A 297 18.15 28.40 -24.52
CA GLN A 297 18.85 29.26 -23.56
C GLN A 297 18.13 29.41 -22.22
N ARG A 298 17.37 28.38 -21.83
CA ARG A 298 16.69 28.26 -20.54
C ARG A 298 17.42 27.25 -19.67
N GLN A 299 17.37 27.47 -18.35
CA GLN A 299 17.80 26.47 -17.37
C GLN A 299 16.73 26.38 -16.30
N ARG A 300 15.92 25.32 -16.34
CA ARG A 300 14.87 25.11 -15.34
C ARG A 300 15.27 24.08 -14.28
N LEU A 301 16.08 23.08 -14.60
CA LEU A 301 16.50 22.02 -13.67
C LEU A 301 17.85 22.31 -13.02
N TYR A 302 17.89 22.28 -11.69
CA TYR A 302 19.09 22.44 -10.86
C TYR A 302 19.25 21.24 -9.94
N LEU A 303 20.42 20.63 -9.91
CA LEU A 303 20.68 19.40 -9.17
C LEU A 303 21.68 19.69 -8.04
N TYR A 304 21.31 19.30 -6.81
CA TYR A 304 22.10 19.45 -5.60
C TYR A 304 22.40 18.06 -5.01
N PRO A 305 23.42 17.34 -5.56
CA PRO A 305 23.85 16.07 -5.00
C PRO A 305 24.58 16.28 -3.67
N TYR A 306 24.67 15.21 -2.87
CA TYR A 306 25.35 15.21 -1.58
C TYR A 306 24.96 16.40 -0.69
N SER A 307 23.67 16.73 -0.70
CA SER A 307 23.14 17.89 0.01
C SER A 307 22.06 17.47 1.00
N LEU A 308 22.07 18.10 2.16
CA LEU A 308 21.06 17.98 3.21
C LEU A 308 20.36 19.32 3.41
N ILE A 309 19.09 19.29 3.76
CA ILE A 309 18.39 20.47 4.26
C ILE A 309 18.73 20.61 5.74
N GLU A 310 19.33 21.73 6.14
CA GLU A 310 19.65 22.06 7.52
C GLU A 310 18.50 22.77 8.22
N GLY A 311 17.74 23.58 7.46
CA GLY A 311 16.62 24.33 8.00
C GLY A 311 15.71 24.89 6.93
N VAL A 312 14.50 25.20 7.36
CA VAL A 312 13.51 25.94 6.56
C VAL A 312 12.95 27.08 7.42
N GLU A 313 12.72 28.22 6.78
CA GLU A 313 12.11 29.39 7.42
C GLU A 313 10.95 29.88 6.56
N GLU A 314 9.77 29.94 7.13
CA GLU A 314 8.57 30.44 6.45
C GLU A 314 8.63 31.96 6.34
N GLN A 315 8.46 32.47 5.13
CA GLN A 315 8.34 33.89 4.81
C GLN A 315 6.95 34.13 4.19
N THR A 316 6.54 35.36 4.02
CA THR A 316 5.15 35.75 3.69
C THR A 316 4.49 34.90 2.58
N ASN A 317 5.21 34.51 1.52
CA ASN A 317 4.67 33.69 0.41
C ASN A 317 5.64 32.61 -0.07
N LYS A 318 6.80 32.47 0.54
CA LYS A 318 7.86 31.53 0.14
C LYS A 318 8.51 30.89 1.35
N ILE A 319 9.27 29.86 1.12
CA ILE A 319 10.06 29.19 2.14
C ILE A 319 11.54 29.37 1.79
N ALA A 320 12.29 29.94 2.72
CA ALA A 320 13.74 29.94 2.65
C ALA A 320 14.25 28.56 3.03
N VAL A 321 14.99 27.91 2.13
CA VAL A 321 15.55 26.56 2.32
C VAL A 321 17.06 26.69 2.42
N THR A 322 17.63 26.29 3.55
CA THR A 322 19.08 26.27 3.77
C THR A 322 19.60 24.87 3.55
N LEU A 323 20.52 24.73 2.60
CA LEU A 323 21.19 23.48 2.24
C LEU A 323 22.61 23.46 2.75
N GLN A 324 23.06 22.31 3.21
CA GLN A 324 24.46 22.01 3.46
C GLN A 324 24.92 20.89 2.51
N GLN A 325 25.98 21.16 1.76
CA GLN A 325 26.69 20.14 1.00
C GLN A 325 27.57 19.32 1.94
N THR A 326 27.50 17.98 1.81
CA THR A 326 28.19 17.03 2.71
C THR A 326 29.59 16.66 2.23
N GLN A 327 30.13 17.36 1.22
CA GLN A 327 31.50 17.20 0.74
C GLN A 327 32.52 17.90 1.65
N SER A 328 33.83 17.76 1.34
CA SER A 328 34.95 18.12 2.19
C SER A 328 34.97 19.57 2.72
N GLU A 329 34.34 20.51 2.02
CA GLU A 329 34.04 21.85 2.52
C GLU A 329 32.54 22.00 2.72
N LYS A 330 32.14 22.38 3.92
CA LYS A 330 30.71 22.63 4.23
C LYS A 330 30.27 23.92 3.54
N ILE A 331 29.70 23.77 2.35
CA ILE A 331 29.12 24.89 1.62
C ILE A 331 27.63 24.98 1.99
N THR A 332 27.26 26.11 2.58
CA THR A 332 25.84 26.41 2.89
C THR A 332 25.28 27.31 1.80
N THR A 333 24.13 26.96 1.29
CA THR A 333 23.38 27.72 0.27
C THR A 333 21.96 27.92 0.71
N THR A 334 21.44 29.13 0.60
CA THR A 334 20.01 29.42 0.86
C THR A 334 19.29 29.72 -0.44
N MET A 335 18.09 29.16 -0.61
CA MET A 335 17.22 29.42 -1.75
C MET A 335 15.77 29.63 -1.31
N MET A 336 15.04 30.46 -2.08
CA MET A 336 13.61 30.69 -1.86
C MET A 336 12.79 29.71 -2.70
N ALA A 337 11.84 29.03 -2.09
CA ALA A 337 10.94 28.07 -2.73
C ALA A 337 9.48 28.50 -2.59
N ASP A 338 8.69 28.32 -3.63
CA ASP A 338 7.21 28.46 -3.59
C ASP A 338 6.56 27.16 -3.11
N LEU A 339 7.19 26.01 -3.37
CA LEU A 339 6.72 24.70 -2.99
C LEU A 339 7.89 23.76 -2.69
N ILE A 340 7.83 23.02 -1.60
CA ILE A 340 8.75 21.92 -1.28
C ILE A 340 7.98 20.60 -1.37
N VAL A 341 8.47 19.69 -2.20
CA VAL A 341 7.89 18.35 -2.38
C VAL A 341 8.82 17.30 -1.79
N CYS A 342 8.41 16.69 -0.69
CA CYS A 342 9.13 15.60 -0.04
C CYS A 342 8.87 14.27 -0.79
N ALA A 343 9.73 13.90 -1.73
CA ALA A 343 9.74 12.60 -2.39
C ALA A 343 10.63 11.61 -1.61
N THR A 344 10.44 11.57 -0.31
CA THR A 344 11.30 10.91 0.69
C THR A 344 10.83 9.52 1.08
N GLY A 345 9.77 9.01 0.39
CA GLY A 345 9.23 7.68 0.60
C GLY A 345 8.27 7.57 1.79
N PHE A 346 8.16 6.39 2.33
CA PHE A 346 7.13 6.05 3.33
C PHE A 346 7.74 5.28 4.51
N GLU A 347 7.06 5.36 5.65
CA GLU A 347 7.33 4.56 6.84
C GLU A 347 6.33 3.42 6.98
N ASN A 348 6.84 2.24 7.35
CA ASN A 348 6.02 1.06 7.63
C ASN A 348 5.61 1.02 9.11
N THR A 349 4.80 1.97 9.56
CA THR A 349 4.47 2.13 10.99
C THR A 349 2.97 2.14 11.30
N LEU A 350 2.10 2.33 10.31
CA LEU A 350 0.65 2.49 10.53
C LEU A 350 0.00 1.31 11.27
N HIS A 351 0.40 0.08 10.96
CA HIS A 351 -0.14 -1.11 11.61
C HIS A 351 0.26 -1.19 13.09
N LYS A 352 1.45 -0.70 13.46
CA LYS A 352 2.00 -0.84 14.82
C LYS A 352 1.09 -0.22 15.88
N SER A 353 0.51 0.94 15.61
CA SER A 353 -0.39 1.62 16.54
C SER A 353 -1.68 0.83 16.81
N LEU A 354 -2.19 0.12 15.81
CA LEU A 354 -3.43 -0.66 15.91
C LEU A 354 -3.21 -2.03 16.57
N ILE A 355 -2.13 -2.74 16.22
CA ILE A 355 -1.96 -4.14 16.66
C ILE A 355 -1.08 -4.31 17.90
N ARG A 356 -0.22 -3.33 18.24
CA ARG A 356 0.63 -3.39 19.45
C ARG A 356 -0.16 -3.67 20.74
N PRO A 357 -1.33 -3.04 20.98
CA PRO A 357 -2.14 -3.32 22.17
C PRO A 357 -2.66 -4.76 22.25
N LEU A 358 -2.67 -5.49 21.14
CA LEU A 358 -3.11 -6.88 21.05
C LEU A 358 -2.02 -7.90 21.39
N GLN A 359 -0.80 -7.43 21.69
CA GLN A 359 0.37 -8.22 22.07
C GLN A 359 0.83 -9.26 21.02
N PRO A 360 1.10 -8.83 19.76
CA PRO A 360 1.73 -9.69 18.78
C PRO A 360 3.20 -9.95 19.16
N GLU A 361 3.78 -11.01 18.59
CA GLU A 361 5.20 -11.29 18.73
C GLU A 361 6.03 -10.38 17.81
N TYR A 362 7.18 -9.93 18.34
CA TYR A 362 8.17 -9.13 17.60
C TYR A 362 9.56 -9.76 17.74
N ILE A 363 10.34 -9.70 16.67
CA ILE A 363 11.76 -10.02 16.68
C ILE A 363 12.50 -8.81 16.09
N ASN A 364 13.39 -8.18 16.87
CA ASN A 364 14.12 -6.96 16.48
C ASN A 364 13.21 -5.82 15.97
N ASP A 365 12.08 -5.59 16.63
CA ASP A 365 11.02 -4.63 16.26
C ASP A 365 10.28 -4.95 14.96
N ASP A 366 10.57 -6.05 14.29
CA ASP A 366 9.81 -6.59 13.18
C ASP A 366 8.71 -7.53 13.70
N LEU A 367 7.51 -7.35 13.17
CA LEU A 367 6.36 -8.19 13.49
C LEU A 367 6.58 -9.61 12.98
N VAL A 368 6.31 -10.63 13.80
CA VAL A 368 6.39 -12.03 13.36
C VAL A 368 5.14 -12.40 12.58
N VAL A 369 5.34 -12.74 11.31
CA VAL A 369 4.27 -13.09 10.36
C VAL A 369 4.56 -14.46 9.77
N ARG A 370 3.55 -15.34 9.76
CA ARG A 370 3.65 -16.69 9.22
C ARG A 370 3.62 -16.69 7.69
N ASP A 371 3.86 -17.84 7.09
CA ASP A 371 3.86 -18.07 5.64
C ASP A 371 2.51 -17.77 4.98
N ASP A 372 1.41 -17.88 5.72
CA ASP A 372 0.05 -17.54 5.31
C ASP A 372 -0.32 -16.06 5.55
N PHE A 373 0.64 -15.22 5.91
CA PHE A 373 0.49 -13.81 6.28
C PHE A 373 -0.27 -13.55 7.57
N SER A 374 -0.54 -14.58 8.37
CA SER A 374 -1.13 -14.40 9.70
C SER A 374 -0.10 -13.91 10.71
N VAL A 375 -0.51 -12.97 11.56
CA VAL A 375 0.34 -12.43 12.66
C VAL A 375 0.44 -13.45 13.75
N GLN A 376 1.66 -13.67 14.26
CA GLN A 376 1.88 -14.50 15.43
C GLN A 376 1.65 -13.71 16.71
N PHE A 377 0.92 -14.31 17.67
CA PHE A 377 0.63 -13.70 18.96
C PHE A 377 1.21 -14.54 20.10
N VAL A 378 1.57 -13.88 21.20
CA VAL A 378 2.02 -14.53 22.42
C VAL A 378 0.94 -15.50 22.97
N SER A 379 -0.33 -15.13 22.86
CA SER A 379 -1.45 -15.99 23.25
C SER A 379 -2.03 -16.74 22.04
N PRO A 380 -2.12 -18.07 22.08
CA PRO A 380 -2.71 -18.87 20.99
C PRO A 380 -4.22 -18.65 20.84
N ALA A 381 -4.91 -18.12 21.88
CA ALA A 381 -6.32 -17.78 21.83
C ALA A 381 -6.62 -16.46 21.10
N SER A 382 -5.59 -15.73 20.65
CA SER A 382 -5.79 -14.46 19.94
C SER A 382 -6.57 -14.64 18.65
N ALA A 383 -7.36 -13.62 18.29
CA ALA A 383 -8.10 -13.57 17.01
C ALA A 383 -7.12 -13.64 15.82
N ASP A 384 -7.60 -14.13 14.68
CA ASP A 384 -6.80 -14.22 13.47
C ASP A 384 -6.66 -12.83 12.80
N ILE A 385 -5.43 -12.34 12.74
CA ILE A 385 -5.09 -11.10 12.04
C ILE A 385 -4.09 -11.42 10.94
N PHE A 386 -4.41 -11.01 9.72
CA PHE A 386 -3.53 -11.08 8.55
C PHE A 386 -3.04 -9.69 8.20
N ILE A 387 -1.82 -9.60 7.71
CA ILE A 387 -1.20 -8.31 7.39
C ILE A 387 -0.57 -8.35 6.01
N ILE A 388 -0.79 -7.30 5.21
CA ILE A 388 -0.25 -7.18 3.86
C ILE A 388 0.54 -5.87 3.74
N ASN A 389 1.67 -5.91 3.06
CA ASN A 389 2.63 -4.81 2.87
C ASN A 389 3.38 -4.38 4.14
N HIS A 390 3.45 -5.24 5.16
CA HIS A 390 4.11 -4.91 6.43
C HIS A 390 5.07 -6.00 6.93
N SER A 391 5.28 -7.06 6.14
CA SER A 391 6.05 -8.25 6.51
C SER A 391 7.29 -8.49 5.63
N GLN A 392 7.90 -7.42 5.09
CA GLN A 392 9.06 -7.53 4.18
C GLN A 392 10.24 -8.30 4.81
N ALA A 393 10.46 -8.18 6.12
CA ALA A 393 11.50 -8.92 6.81
C ALA A 393 11.33 -10.45 6.73
N GLN A 394 10.09 -10.95 6.56
CA GLN A 394 9.77 -12.37 6.44
C GLN A 394 9.51 -12.79 4.99
N HIS A 395 8.77 -12.00 4.21
CA HIS A 395 8.27 -12.34 2.87
C HIS A 395 9.08 -11.71 1.72
N GLY A 396 10.13 -10.96 2.05
CA GLY A 396 11.08 -10.42 1.07
C GLY A 396 10.58 -9.21 0.29
N PRO A 397 11.30 -8.87 -0.80
CA PRO A 397 11.09 -7.63 -1.54
C PRO A 397 9.75 -7.59 -2.30
N THR A 398 9.14 -8.74 -2.59
CA THR A 398 7.83 -8.86 -3.27
C THR A 398 6.71 -8.21 -2.47
N GLU A 399 6.86 -8.16 -1.14
CA GLU A 399 5.81 -7.73 -0.20
C GLU A 399 5.34 -6.29 -0.45
N HIS A 400 6.22 -5.38 -0.85
CA HIS A 400 5.88 -3.99 -1.12
C HIS A 400 5.56 -3.69 -2.60
N THR A 401 5.36 -4.73 -3.42
CA THR A 401 5.13 -4.56 -4.86
C THR A 401 3.78 -5.14 -5.29
N LEU A 402 3.31 -4.76 -6.48
CA LEU A 402 2.17 -5.40 -7.13
C LEU A 402 2.51 -6.82 -7.63
N ALA A 403 3.80 -7.12 -7.81
CA ALA A 403 4.24 -8.46 -8.17
C ALA A 403 3.83 -9.46 -7.07
N GLY A 404 3.22 -10.57 -7.44
CA GLY A 404 2.74 -11.58 -6.50
C GLY A 404 1.47 -11.21 -5.70
N ILE A 405 0.83 -10.08 -6.02
CA ILE A 405 -0.37 -9.64 -5.28
C ILE A 405 -1.55 -10.59 -5.45
N SER A 406 -1.69 -11.19 -6.62
CA SER A 406 -2.76 -12.14 -6.92
C SER A 406 -2.58 -13.44 -6.14
N GLU A 407 -1.35 -13.96 -6.07
CA GLU A 407 -1.01 -15.18 -5.34
C GLU A 407 -1.13 -14.96 -3.83
N ARG A 408 -0.65 -13.82 -3.30
CA ARG A 408 -0.87 -13.45 -1.89
C ARG A 408 -2.35 -13.38 -1.55
N GLY A 409 -3.15 -12.77 -2.44
CA GLY A 409 -4.60 -12.70 -2.27
C GLY A 409 -5.24 -14.08 -2.14
N LYS A 410 -4.75 -15.06 -2.93
CA LYS A 410 -5.18 -16.47 -2.83
C LYS A 410 -4.75 -17.11 -1.52
N VAL A 411 -3.50 -17.00 -1.12
CA VAL A 411 -2.97 -17.62 0.11
C VAL A 411 -3.73 -17.14 1.34
N ILE A 412 -3.90 -15.83 1.46
CA ILE A 412 -4.67 -15.25 2.57
C ILE A 412 -6.14 -15.67 2.50
N GLY A 413 -6.74 -15.65 1.30
CA GLY A 413 -8.12 -16.08 1.12
C GLY A 413 -8.35 -17.55 1.48
N ASP A 414 -7.43 -18.45 1.12
CA ASP A 414 -7.48 -19.86 1.51
C ASP A 414 -7.41 -20.03 3.03
N ALA A 415 -6.51 -19.30 3.70
CA ALA A 415 -6.38 -19.31 5.15
C ALA A 415 -7.66 -18.81 5.85
N LEU A 416 -8.24 -17.72 5.36
CA LEU A 416 -9.49 -17.16 5.86
C LEU A 416 -10.66 -18.17 5.72
N ILE A 417 -10.80 -18.82 4.58
CA ILE A 417 -11.84 -19.83 4.32
C ILE A 417 -11.64 -21.05 5.22
N LYS A 418 -10.40 -21.51 5.39
CA LYS A 418 -10.06 -22.62 6.29
C LYS A 418 -10.49 -22.32 7.73
N ASN A 419 -10.19 -21.14 8.23
CA ASN A 419 -10.54 -20.71 9.59
C ASN A 419 -12.08 -20.62 9.79
N MET A 420 -12.84 -20.12 8.80
CA MET A 420 -14.30 -20.10 8.85
C MET A 420 -14.89 -21.52 8.98
N ARG A 421 -14.37 -22.48 8.21
CA ARG A 421 -14.82 -23.88 8.26
C ARG A 421 -14.53 -24.55 9.60
N TYR A 422 -13.42 -24.20 10.23
CA TYR A 422 -13.06 -24.72 11.56
C TYR A 422 -14.04 -24.22 12.62
N CYS A 423 -14.33 -22.92 12.66
CA CYS A 423 -15.31 -22.33 13.58
C CYS A 423 -16.71 -22.95 13.42
N ALA A 424 -17.15 -23.21 12.17
CA ALA A 424 -18.44 -23.83 11.92
C ALA A 424 -18.53 -25.27 12.48
N LYS A 425 -17.47 -26.07 12.37
CA LYS A 425 -17.42 -27.44 12.92
C LYS A 425 -17.45 -27.45 14.46
N GLU A 426 -16.74 -26.56 15.12
CA GLU A 426 -16.77 -26.44 16.58
C GLU A 426 -18.17 -26.07 17.09
N THR A 427 -18.89 -25.19 16.38
CA THR A 427 -20.26 -24.81 16.75
C THR A 427 -21.24 -25.99 16.62
N VAL A 428 -21.08 -26.81 15.57
CA VAL A 428 -21.93 -27.98 15.33
C VAL A 428 -21.63 -29.11 16.32
N SER A 429 -20.39 -29.36 16.67
CA SER A 429 -20.01 -30.40 17.65
C SER A 429 -20.54 -30.05 19.04
N LYS A 430 -20.41 -28.80 19.47
CA LYS A 430 -20.95 -28.32 20.77
C LYS A 430 -22.47 -28.30 20.83
N GLY A 431 -23.14 -27.98 19.71
CA GLY A 431 -24.61 -28.11 19.62
C GLY A 431 -25.07 -29.54 19.80
N LYS A 432 -24.31 -30.54 19.33
CA LYS A 432 -24.61 -31.97 19.55
C LYS A 432 -24.36 -32.39 21.01
N GLU A 433 -23.27 -31.96 21.62
CA GLU A 433 -22.99 -32.26 23.05
C GLU A 433 -24.03 -31.66 24.00
N THR A 434 -24.46 -30.40 23.72
CA THR A 434 -25.53 -29.75 24.51
C THR A 434 -26.88 -30.44 24.34
N LEU A 435 -27.22 -30.94 23.15
CA LEU A 435 -28.40 -31.72 22.91
C LEU A 435 -28.36 -33.11 23.62
N THR A 436 -27.18 -33.76 23.58
CA THR A 436 -27.00 -35.06 24.25
C THR A 436 -27.07 -34.90 25.77
N CYS A 437 -26.50 -33.81 26.33
CA CYS A 437 -26.61 -33.52 27.75
C CYS A 437 -28.07 -33.18 28.19
N ALA A 438 -28.81 -32.48 27.34
CA ALA A 438 -30.22 -32.15 27.58
C ALA A 438 -31.14 -33.36 27.45
N LEU A 439 -30.82 -34.34 26.61
CA LEU A 439 -31.55 -35.61 26.46
C LEU A 439 -31.28 -36.56 27.66
N ASN A 440 -30.02 -36.68 28.09
CA ASN A 440 -29.64 -37.49 29.24
C ASN A 440 -30.20 -36.94 30.58
N ASN A 441 -30.48 -35.66 30.70
CA ASN A 441 -31.13 -35.05 31.86
C ASN A 441 -32.65 -35.21 31.87
N LYS A 442 -33.29 -35.59 30.75
CA LYS A 442 -34.73 -35.91 30.72
C LYS A 442 -35.03 -37.34 31.10
N ASP A 443 -34.14 -38.29 30.83
CA ASP A 443 -34.32 -39.70 31.17
C ASP A 443 -34.04 -40.01 32.67
N SER A 444 -33.40 -39.08 33.42
CA SER A 444 -33.16 -39.26 34.86
C SER A 444 -34.30 -38.80 35.77
N LYS A 445 -35.47 -38.39 35.23
CA LYS A 445 -36.66 -37.96 36.03
C LYS A 445 -37.88 -38.86 35.93
N ILE A 446 -37.74 -40.09 35.41
CA ILE A 446 -38.85 -41.04 35.37
C ILE A 446 -38.36 -42.34 36.03
N VAL A 447 -38.16 -42.34 37.33
CA VAL A 447 -38.29 -43.49 38.20
C VAL A 447 -38.50 -42.99 39.63
N THR A 448 -39.71 -42.80 40.06
CA THR A 448 -40.26 -43.07 41.40
C THR A 448 -41.80 -42.72 41.39
N HIS A 449 -42.63 -43.64 41.14
CA HIS A 449 -43.74 -44.06 41.96
C HIS A 449 -44.51 -45.24 41.31
#